data_837ef74450909c4b41afad795186c292
#
_entry.id   837ef74450909c4b41afad795186c292
#
_cell.length_a   1.000
_cell.length_b   1.000
_cell.length_c   1.000
_cell.angle_alpha   90.00
_cell.angle_beta   90.00
_cell.angle_gamma   90.00
#
_symmetry.space_group_name_H-M   'P 1'
#
loop_
_entity.id
_entity.type
_entity.pdbx_description
1 polymer ?
#
loop_
_entity_poly.entity_id
_entity_poly.type
_entity_poly.pdbx_seq_one_letter_code
_entity_poly.pdbx_strand_id
1 'polypeptide(L)'
;MGSGTVQEFSDWVEYCNMGGVSPMASLRRENGREAPFNVKYWGIGNEAWGCGGNMRAEYYADLCRQYSTYLRSYSPDHKIYKIASGANVDDYHWTRTVLERAGHVIDAVSLHYYTLPHQDWQHKGSATEFTESEYYTTLHKTLRMEELVENHSRIIHQFAGGRKIGLAVDEWGTYDVEPGTNPGFLYQQNTMRDALVAAINLNIFNNHCDTVCMANIAQMVNVLQAMILTEGSKMVLTPTYHVFALYAAHQAHSSWKATQRHPSCAMTMRLYPRCMSAPAAPPMGKF
;
A
#
# COMPACT_ATOMS: atom_id res chain seq x y z
N MET A 1 8.99 12.44 -3.92
CA MET A 1 10.28 12.98 -4.38
C MET A 1 10.46 12.72 -5.87
N GLY A 2 10.83 11.57 -6.33
CA GLY A 2 11.09 11.39 -7.76
C GLY A 2 11.98 12.50 -8.32
N SER A 3 11.50 13.22 -9.33
CA SER A 3 12.21 14.36 -9.94
C SER A 3 11.87 15.73 -9.32
N GLY A 4 10.87 15.83 -8.45
CA GLY A 4 10.44 17.07 -7.84
C GLY A 4 11.42 17.59 -6.77
N THR A 5 11.55 18.90 -6.67
CA THR A 5 12.38 19.58 -5.68
C THR A 5 11.69 19.68 -4.31
N VAL A 6 12.47 19.99 -3.27
CA VAL A 6 11.92 20.28 -1.92
C VAL A 6 10.92 21.44 -1.97
N GLN A 7 11.21 22.48 -2.78
CA GLN A 7 10.32 23.63 -2.92
C GLN A 7 8.99 23.25 -3.57
N GLU A 8 9.01 22.53 -4.68
CA GLU A 8 7.79 22.08 -5.35
C GLU A 8 6.92 21.21 -4.45
N PHE A 9 7.54 20.36 -3.64
CA PHE A 9 6.77 19.53 -2.69
C PHE A 9 6.16 20.37 -1.56
N SER A 10 6.91 21.33 -1.03
CA SER A 10 6.41 22.28 -0.03
C SER A 10 5.25 23.11 -0.58
N ASP A 11 5.39 23.62 -1.79
CA ASP A 11 4.35 24.40 -2.48
C ASP A 11 3.10 23.57 -2.74
N TRP A 12 3.25 22.29 -3.09
CA TRP A 12 2.12 21.39 -3.28
C TRP A 12 1.35 21.14 -1.98
N VAL A 13 2.05 20.92 -0.86
CA VAL A 13 1.40 20.79 0.45
C VAL A 13 0.70 22.09 0.85
N GLU A 14 1.33 23.25 0.59
CA GLU A 14 0.73 24.57 0.83
C GLU A 14 -0.53 24.78 -0.03
N TYR A 15 -0.46 24.47 -1.33
CA TYR A 15 -1.61 24.53 -2.22
C TYR A 15 -2.79 23.71 -1.68
N CYS A 16 -2.53 22.49 -1.23
CA CYS A 16 -3.57 21.61 -0.73
C CYS A 16 -4.13 22.03 0.63
N ASN A 17 -3.29 22.51 1.53
CA ASN A 17 -3.63 22.54 2.96
C ASN A 17 -3.63 23.93 3.61
N MET A 18 -3.08 24.97 2.96
CA MET A 18 -3.06 26.31 3.53
C MET A 18 -4.44 26.98 3.45
N GLY A 19 -5.06 27.25 4.61
CA GLY A 19 -6.35 27.93 4.68
C GLY A 19 -6.26 29.46 4.67
N GLY A 20 -5.09 30.01 5.05
CA GLY A 20 -4.84 31.45 5.11
C GLY A 20 -4.45 32.08 3.76
N VAL A 21 -3.79 33.23 3.85
CA VAL A 21 -3.27 33.97 2.67
C VAL A 21 -1.84 33.51 2.38
N SER A 22 -1.61 32.99 1.19
CA SER A 22 -0.28 32.64 0.67
C SER A 22 -0.33 32.50 -0.86
N PRO A 23 0.80 32.49 -1.57
CA PRO A 23 0.82 32.32 -3.01
C PRO A 23 0.10 31.06 -3.48
N MET A 24 0.35 29.91 -2.86
CA MET A 24 -0.24 28.64 -3.25
C MET A 24 -1.72 28.54 -2.87
N ALA A 25 -2.14 29.11 -1.74
CA ALA A 25 -3.55 29.20 -1.37
C ALA A 25 -4.32 30.12 -2.31
N SER A 26 -3.71 31.21 -2.80
CA SER A 26 -4.29 32.10 -3.81
C SER A 26 -4.47 31.37 -5.14
N LEU A 27 -3.43 30.66 -5.60
CA LEU A 27 -3.50 29.85 -6.82
C LEU A 27 -4.61 28.75 -6.75
N ARG A 28 -4.78 28.10 -5.59
CA ARG A 28 -5.90 27.16 -5.40
C ARG A 28 -7.25 27.85 -5.57
N ARG A 29 -7.42 29.07 -5.04
CA ARG A 29 -8.67 29.82 -5.18
C ARG A 29 -8.91 30.26 -6.62
N GLU A 30 -7.88 30.70 -7.31
CA GLU A 30 -7.95 31.02 -8.75
C GLU A 30 -8.34 29.80 -9.57
N ASN A 31 -7.90 28.60 -9.17
CA ASN A 31 -8.32 27.33 -9.75
C ASN A 31 -9.73 26.87 -9.32
N GLY A 32 -10.50 27.73 -8.64
CA GLY A 32 -11.91 27.51 -8.32
C GLY A 32 -12.20 26.83 -6.98
N ARG A 33 -11.18 26.63 -6.10
CA ARG A 33 -11.42 26.04 -4.80
C ARG A 33 -11.01 26.93 -3.64
N GLU A 34 -12.00 27.48 -2.94
CA GLU A 34 -11.79 28.37 -1.81
C GLU A 34 -11.19 27.63 -0.59
N ALA A 35 -11.85 26.57 -0.13
CA ALA A 35 -11.42 25.80 1.04
C ALA A 35 -10.23 24.88 0.76
N PRO A 36 -9.32 24.67 1.73
CA PRO A 36 -8.25 23.69 1.60
C PRO A 36 -8.80 22.26 1.44
N PHE A 37 -8.02 21.39 0.80
CA PHE A 37 -8.36 19.97 0.66
C PHE A 37 -8.14 19.19 1.96
N ASN A 38 -7.28 19.70 2.86
CA ASN A 38 -6.87 19.03 4.10
C ASN A 38 -6.29 17.63 3.86
N VAL A 39 -5.43 17.49 2.85
CA VAL A 39 -4.76 16.23 2.54
C VAL A 39 -3.89 15.82 3.71
N LYS A 40 -4.20 14.66 4.29
CA LYS A 40 -3.54 14.17 5.50
C LYS A 40 -2.27 13.37 5.20
N TYR A 41 -2.32 12.45 4.25
CA TYR A 41 -1.24 11.49 4.00
C TYR A 41 -0.34 11.96 2.87
N TRP A 42 0.98 11.98 3.14
CA TRP A 42 1.99 12.46 2.20
C TRP A 42 3.14 11.49 2.10
N GLY A 43 3.31 10.88 0.91
CA GLY A 43 4.43 10.00 0.61
C GLY A 43 5.69 10.81 0.29
N ILE A 44 6.76 10.60 1.04
CA ILE A 44 8.07 11.22 0.80
C ILE A 44 8.89 10.32 -0.12
N GLY A 45 8.56 10.30 -1.39
CA GLY A 45 9.12 9.42 -2.40
C GLY A 45 8.28 8.18 -2.64
N ASN A 46 8.66 7.44 -3.66
CA ASN A 46 8.11 6.13 -4.03
C ASN A 46 9.25 5.32 -4.62
N GLU A 47 9.41 4.06 -4.19
CA GLU A 47 10.43 3.14 -4.70
C GLU A 47 11.80 3.78 -4.92
N ALA A 48 12.26 4.55 -3.92
CA ALA A 48 13.47 5.34 -4.04
C ALA A 48 14.75 4.49 -4.28
N TRP A 49 14.70 3.21 -3.94
CA TRP A 49 15.70 2.19 -4.25
C TRP A 49 15.73 1.78 -5.74
N GLY A 50 14.66 2.01 -6.48
CA GLY A 50 14.46 1.64 -7.88
C GLY A 50 14.06 2.85 -8.74
N CYS A 51 12.88 2.79 -9.37
CA CYS A 51 12.40 3.80 -10.32
C CYS A 51 12.26 5.22 -9.71
N GLY A 52 12.12 5.33 -8.40
CA GLY A 52 12.06 6.61 -7.68
C GLY A 52 13.40 7.28 -7.44
N GLY A 53 14.51 6.79 -8.01
CA GLY A 53 15.79 7.47 -7.92
C GLY A 53 17.04 6.60 -7.83
N ASN A 54 16.88 5.27 -7.78
CA ASN A 54 17.99 4.30 -7.68
C ASN A 54 18.99 4.67 -6.57
N MET A 55 18.47 4.97 -5.38
CA MET A 55 19.23 5.50 -4.25
C MET A 55 19.69 4.39 -3.32
N ARG A 56 20.77 4.65 -2.58
CA ARG A 56 21.10 3.89 -1.39
C ARG A 56 20.22 4.32 -0.22
N ALA A 57 19.97 3.43 0.72
CA ALA A 57 19.10 3.68 1.87
C ALA A 57 19.53 4.92 2.69
N GLU A 58 20.83 5.09 2.92
CA GLU A 58 21.37 6.21 3.68
C GLU A 58 21.12 7.54 2.99
N TYR A 59 21.35 7.61 1.68
CA TYR A 59 21.13 8.83 0.90
C TYR A 59 19.64 9.18 0.86
N TYR A 60 18.78 8.19 0.62
CA TYR A 60 17.35 8.39 0.69
C TYR A 60 16.90 8.90 2.07
N ALA A 61 17.39 8.29 3.15
CA ALA A 61 17.02 8.69 4.51
C ALA A 61 17.42 10.15 4.81
N ASP A 62 18.58 10.62 4.34
CA ASP A 62 19.01 12.00 4.50
C ASP A 62 18.14 12.98 3.67
N LEU A 63 17.78 12.61 2.45
CA LEU A 63 16.80 13.37 1.65
C LEU A 63 15.42 13.36 2.32
N CYS A 64 14.95 12.24 2.82
CA CYS A 64 13.67 12.14 3.53
C CYS A 64 13.60 13.10 4.72
N ARG A 65 14.67 13.23 5.49
CA ARG A 65 14.79 14.24 6.56
C ARG A 65 14.67 15.65 6.04
N GLN A 66 15.40 15.98 4.96
CA GLN A 66 15.36 17.30 4.34
C GLN A 66 13.95 17.64 3.88
N TYR A 67 13.31 16.77 3.10
CA TYR A 67 11.94 16.99 2.62
C TYR A 67 10.95 17.10 3.80
N SER A 68 11.06 16.24 4.80
CA SER A 68 10.19 16.27 5.98
C SER A 68 10.26 17.59 6.74
N THR A 69 11.40 18.27 6.72
CA THR A 69 11.61 19.58 7.39
C THR A 69 10.75 20.67 6.75
N TYR A 70 10.57 20.62 5.44
CA TYR A 70 9.81 21.64 4.69
C TYR A 70 8.33 21.29 4.48
N LEU A 71 7.91 20.06 4.82
CA LEU A 71 6.51 19.69 4.84
C LEU A 71 5.87 20.10 6.16
N ARG A 72 5.00 21.09 6.12
CA ARG A 72 4.37 21.71 7.30
C ARG A 72 2.89 21.36 7.42
N SER A 73 2.42 21.22 8.64
CA SER A 73 0.98 21.25 8.93
C SER A 73 0.53 22.72 9.03
N TYR A 74 -0.46 23.08 8.25
CA TYR A 74 -0.97 24.47 8.20
C TYR A 74 -2.16 24.70 9.14
N SER A 75 -2.67 23.66 9.79
CA SER A 75 -3.72 23.71 10.79
C SER A 75 -3.39 22.76 11.95
N PRO A 76 -3.65 23.14 13.20
CA PRO A 76 -3.51 22.26 14.35
C PRO A 76 -4.49 21.07 14.30
N ASP A 77 -5.65 21.26 13.68
CA ASP A 77 -6.70 20.24 13.58
C ASP A 77 -6.46 19.27 12.40
N HIS A 78 -5.66 19.66 11.43
CA HIS A 78 -5.35 18.89 10.21
C HIS A 78 -3.85 18.67 10.07
N LYS A 79 -3.28 17.88 10.99
CA LYS A 79 -1.87 17.49 10.92
C LYS A 79 -1.62 16.55 9.77
N ILE A 80 -0.54 16.79 9.02
CA ILE A 80 -0.09 15.88 7.97
C ILE A 80 0.54 14.63 8.58
N TYR A 81 0.42 13.53 7.85
CA TYR A 81 0.98 12.22 8.18
C TYR A 81 2.02 11.86 7.10
N LYS A 82 3.27 11.73 7.51
CA LYS A 82 4.43 11.58 6.62
C LYS A 82 4.81 10.14 6.47
N ILE A 83 4.76 9.61 5.25
CA ILE A 83 5.10 8.23 4.92
C ILE A 83 6.41 8.21 4.15
N ALA A 84 7.44 7.59 4.71
CA ALA A 84 8.70 7.40 4.01
C ALA A 84 8.59 6.29 2.96
N SER A 85 9.28 6.44 1.81
CA SER A 85 9.47 5.35 0.85
C SER A 85 10.21 4.20 1.54
N GLY A 86 9.52 3.09 1.69
CA GLY A 86 10.01 1.92 2.41
C GLY A 86 10.62 0.87 1.48
N ALA A 87 10.75 -0.32 2.01
CA ALA A 87 11.49 -1.41 1.40
C ALA A 87 10.78 -2.06 0.21
N ASN A 88 11.59 -2.63 -0.68
CA ASN A 88 11.17 -3.65 -1.61
C ASN A 88 11.24 -5.01 -0.94
N VAL A 89 10.10 -5.67 -0.76
CA VAL A 89 9.99 -7.03 -0.22
C VAL A 89 10.74 -7.17 1.11
N ASP A 90 11.79 -7.96 1.17
CA ASP A 90 12.59 -8.29 2.35
C ASP A 90 13.88 -7.47 2.50
N ASP A 91 13.94 -6.29 1.90
CA ASP A 91 15.06 -5.38 2.17
C ASP A 91 14.93 -4.76 3.58
N TYR A 92 15.15 -5.59 4.59
CA TYR A 92 15.14 -5.20 5.99
C TYR A 92 16.24 -4.20 6.34
N HIS A 93 17.33 -4.16 5.55
CA HIS A 93 18.38 -3.15 5.70
C HIS A 93 17.86 -1.76 5.36
N TRP A 94 17.08 -1.62 4.29
CA TRP A 94 16.43 -0.37 3.91
C TRP A 94 15.54 0.16 5.05
N THR A 95 14.64 -0.68 5.54
CA THR A 95 13.72 -0.29 6.62
C THR A 95 14.47 0.15 7.88
N ARG A 96 15.50 -0.60 8.30
CA ARG A 96 16.34 -0.26 9.45
C ARG A 96 17.02 1.09 9.25
N THR A 97 17.70 1.29 8.13
CA THR A 97 18.46 2.51 7.83
C THR A 97 17.57 3.74 7.80
N VAL A 98 16.39 3.64 7.17
CA VAL A 98 15.41 4.74 7.14
C VAL A 98 14.93 5.09 8.55
N LEU A 99 14.62 4.10 9.38
CA LEU A 99 14.17 4.33 10.75
C LEU A 99 15.25 4.90 11.65
N GLU A 100 16.49 4.40 11.57
CA GLU A 100 17.63 4.93 12.33
C GLU A 100 17.88 6.41 12.03
N ARG A 101 17.82 6.80 10.76
CA ARG A 101 18.21 8.15 10.32
C ARG A 101 17.05 9.12 10.27
N ALA A 102 15.87 8.69 9.85
CA ALA A 102 14.71 9.54 9.59
C ALA A 102 13.49 9.20 10.46
N GLY A 103 13.51 8.16 11.29
CA GLY A 103 12.36 7.73 12.09
C GLY A 103 11.73 8.81 12.98
N HIS A 104 12.55 9.80 13.41
CA HIS A 104 12.07 10.91 14.26
C HIS A 104 11.26 11.97 13.49
N VAL A 105 11.24 11.96 12.17
CA VAL A 105 10.53 12.96 11.32
C VAL A 105 9.42 12.37 10.44
N ILE A 106 9.16 11.08 10.54
CA ILE A 106 8.13 10.37 9.78
C ILE A 106 7.10 9.73 10.71
N ASP A 107 5.95 9.38 10.18
CA ASP A 107 4.84 8.74 10.90
C ASP A 107 4.63 7.28 10.47
N ALA A 108 5.08 6.93 9.25
CA ALA A 108 5.08 5.57 8.74
C ALA A 108 6.21 5.31 7.74
N VAL A 109 6.47 4.03 7.50
CA VAL A 109 7.34 3.52 6.43
C VAL A 109 6.50 2.67 5.50
N SER A 110 6.69 2.80 4.17
CA SER A 110 5.96 1.97 3.20
C SER A 110 6.58 0.58 3.03
N LEU A 111 5.82 -0.32 2.44
CA LEU A 111 6.26 -1.65 2.03
C LEU A 111 5.60 -2.01 0.71
N HIS A 112 6.39 -2.49 -0.26
CA HIS A 112 5.92 -2.99 -1.53
C HIS A 112 6.18 -4.48 -1.66
N TYR A 113 5.16 -5.24 -2.07
CA TYR A 113 5.28 -6.65 -2.42
C TYR A 113 4.26 -7.06 -3.47
N TYR A 114 4.74 -7.50 -4.63
CA TYR A 114 3.92 -8.11 -5.65
C TYR A 114 4.00 -9.63 -5.62
N THR A 115 2.84 -10.26 -5.71
CA THR A 115 2.72 -11.72 -5.82
C THR A 115 2.81 -12.13 -7.29
N LEU A 116 3.83 -12.91 -7.62
CA LEU A 116 4.07 -13.49 -8.94
C LEU A 116 4.02 -15.02 -8.84
N PRO A 117 3.43 -15.75 -9.81
CA PRO A 117 3.39 -17.21 -9.77
C PRO A 117 4.80 -17.83 -9.74
N HIS A 118 5.75 -17.26 -10.49
CA HIS A 118 7.11 -17.78 -10.59
C HIS A 118 8.14 -17.03 -9.75
N GLN A 119 7.78 -15.88 -9.15
CA GLN A 119 8.71 -14.96 -8.47
C GLN A 119 9.86 -14.50 -9.38
N ASP A 120 9.57 -14.35 -10.65
CA ASP A 120 10.52 -13.96 -11.69
C ASP A 120 9.95 -12.77 -12.46
N TRP A 121 10.63 -11.63 -12.37
CA TRP A 121 10.23 -10.40 -13.06
C TRP A 121 10.39 -10.48 -14.59
N GLN A 122 11.17 -11.45 -15.10
CA GLN A 122 11.32 -11.70 -16.53
C GLN A 122 10.19 -12.60 -17.06
N HIS A 123 9.63 -13.48 -16.20
CA HIS A 123 8.58 -14.43 -16.53
C HIS A 123 7.45 -14.33 -15.48
N LYS A 124 6.62 -13.33 -15.63
CA LYS A 124 5.59 -13.01 -14.63
C LYS A 124 4.38 -13.96 -14.63
N GLY A 125 4.16 -14.66 -15.74
CA GLY A 125 2.97 -15.46 -15.98
C GLY A 125 1.87 -14.70 -16.71
N SER A 126 0.75 -15.38 -16.97
CA SER A 126 -0.42 -14.77 -17.61
C SER A 126 -1.44 -14.32 -16.56
N ALA A 127 -2.07 -13.17 -16.82
CA ALA A 127 -3.16 -12.69 -15.98
C ALA A 127 -4.43 -13.56 -16.09
N THR A 128 -4.66 -14.20 -17.24
CA THR A 128 -5.89 -14.93 -17.54
C THR A 128 -5.69 -16.39 -17.88
N GLU A 129 -4.55 -16.73 -18.50
CA GLU A 129 -4.26 -18.10 -18.96
C GLU A 129 -3.20 -18.74 -18.07
N PHE A 130 -3.65 -19.34 -16.99
CA PHE A 130 -2.79 -20.02 -16.01
C PHE A 130 -3.30 -21.42 -15.69
N THR A 131 -2.40 -22.31 -15.37
CA THR A 131 -2.69 -23.66 -14.94
C THR A 131 -3.23 -23.68 -13.51
N GLU A 132 -3.87 -24.78 -13.11
CA GLU A 132 -4.30 -25.00 -11.72
C GLU A 132 -3.12 -24.91 -10.74
N SER A 133 -1.94 -25.41 -11.15
CA SER A 133 -0.71 -25.31 -10.35
C SER A 133 -0.28 -23.88 -10.14
N GLU A 134 -0.29 -23.02 -11.16
CA GLU A 134 0.04 -21.60 -11.03
C GLU A 134 -0.97 -20.85 -10.20
N TYR A 135 -2.26 -21.17 -10.32
CA TYR A 135 -3.32 -20.63 -9.48
C TYR A 135 -3.00 -20.84 -8.00
N TYR A 136 -2.80 -22.08 -7.57
CA TYR A 136 -2.50 -22.39 -6.17
C TYR A 136 -1.12 -21.89 -5.73
N THR A 137 -0.14 -21.90 -6.63
CA THR A 137 1.19 -21.34 -6.34
C THR A 137 1.11 -19.84 -6.04
N THR A 138 0.33 -19.09 -6.81
CA THR A 138 0.11 -17.66 -6.58
C THR A 138 -0.53 -17.42 -5.20
N LEU A 139 -1.60 -18.15 -4.87
CA LEU A 139 -2.24 -18.03 -3.56
C LEU A 139 -1.29 -18.39 -2.40
N HIS A 140 -0.46 -19.42 -2.58
CA HIS A 140 0.54 -19.78 -1.57
C HIS A 140 1.60 -18.70 -1.39
N LYS A 141 2.10 -18.13 -2.47
CA LYS A 141 3.12 -17.07 -2.42
C LYS A 141 2.60 -15.78 -1.81
N THR A 142 1.30 -15.51 -1.92
CA THR A 142 0.66 -14.38 -1.23
C THR A 142 0.84 -14.45 0.29
N LEU A 143 0.92 -15.64 0.86
CA LEU A 143 1.15 -15.83 2.31
C LEU A 143 2.51 -15.31 2.79
N ARG A 144 3.47 -15.09 1.89
CA ARG A 144 4.74 -14.43 2.23
C ARG A 144 4.54 -13.04 2.84
N MET A 145 3.44 -12.36 2.52
CA MET A 145 3.13 -11.06 3.11
C MET A 145 3.07 -11.10 4.64
N GLU A 146 2.65 -12.24 5.25
CA GLU A 146 2.65 -12.41 6.70
C GLU A 146 4.06 -12.24 7.29
N GLU A 147 5.05 -12.97 6.73
CA GLU A 147 6.45 -12.88 7.13
C GLU A 147 7.01 -11.47 6.96
N LEU A 148 6.70 -10.82 5.83
CA LEU A 148 7.18 -9.47 5.53
C LEU A 148 6.63 -8.46 6.54
N VAL A 149 5.33 -8.49 6.80
CA VAL A 149 4.68 -7.60 7.77
C VAL A 149 5.26 -7.83 9.17
N GLU A 150 5.42 -9.08 9.61
CA GLU A 150 6.00 -9.38 10.92
C GLU A 150 7.43 -8.85 11.06
N ASN A 151 8.29 -9.09 10.07
CA ASN A 151 9.70 -8.71 10.15
C ASN A 151 9.90 -7.19 10.07
N HIS A 152 9.19 -6.49 9.16
CA HIS A 152 9.23 -5.03 9.10
C HIS A 152 8.65 -4.39 10.36
N SER A 153 7.53 -4.92 10.88
CA SER A 153 6.94 -4.46 12.15
C SER A 153 7.91 -4.60 13.32
N ARG A 154 8.63 -5.72 13.40
CA ARG A 154 9.64 -5.93 14.45
C ARG A 154 10.75 -4.86 14.40
N ILE A 155 11.22 -4.51 13.20
CA ILE A 155 12.21 -3.45 13.02
C ILE A 155 11.61 -2.10 13.40
N ILE A 156 10.38 -1.79 12.96
CA ILE A 156 9.68 -0.55 13.33
C ILE A 156 9.62 -0.41 14.85
N HIS A 157 9.18 -1.44 15.57
CA HIS A 157 9.07 -1.41 17.03
C HIS A 157 10.43 -1.20 17.70
N GLN A 158 11.51 -1.79 17.16
CA GLN A 158 12.87 -1.63 17.69
C GLN A 158 13.35 -0.17 17.60
N PHE A 159 13.02 0.54 16.51
CA PHE A 159 13.54 1.89 16.23
C PHE A 159 12.54 3.02 16.51
N ALA A 160 11.30 2.71 16.87
CA ALA A 160 10.26 3.72 17.10
C ALA A 160 10.53 4.67 18.28
N GLY A 161 11.42 4.29 19.22
CA GLY A 161 11.81 5.13 20.36
C GLY A 161 10.63 5.58 21.23
N GLY A 162 9.60 4.74 21.40
CA GLY A 162 8.37 5.06 22.12
C GLY A 162 7.32 5.82 21.29
N ARG A 163 7.61 6.18 20.05
CA ARG A 163 6.64 6.75 19.11
C ARG A 163 5.82 5.64 18.43
N LYS A 164 4.63 5.96 17.99
CA LYS A 164 3.87 5.07 17.10
C LYS A 164 4.24 5.37 15.65
N ILE A 165 5.07 4.52 15.05
CA ILE A 165 5.37 4.54 13.62
C ILE A 165 4.62 3.38 12.98
N GLY A 166 3.85 3.67 11.90
CA GLY A 166 3.07 2.67 11.18
C GLY A 166 3.82 2.00 10.04
N LEU A 167 3.32 0.85 9.61
CA LEU A 167 3.66 0.21 8.34
C LEU A 167 2.55 0.51 7.33
N ALA A 168 2.87 1.20 6.23
CA ALA A 168 1.96 1.45 5.13
C ALA A 168 2.27 0.46 4.00
N VAL A 169 1.45 -0.57 3.81
CA VAL A 169 1.58 -1.46 2.65
C VAL A 169 0.85 -0.80 1.50
N ASP A 170 1.54 0.13 0.85
CA ASP A 170 0.92 1.06 -0.09
C ASP A 170 1.10 0.68 -1.56
N GLU A 171 1.75 -0.48 -1.83
CA GLU A 171 1.80 -1.06 -3.16
C GLU A 171 1.91 -2.60 -3.07
N TRP A 172 0.85 -3.30 -3.44
CA TRP A 172 0.75 -4.75 -3.38
C TRP A 172 -0.31 -5.29 -4.33
N GLY A 173 -0.30 -6.59 -4.59
CA GLY A 173 -1.23 -7.29 -5.45
C GLY A 173 -0.52 -8.24 -6.40
N THR A 174 -1.20 -8.65 -7.46
CA THR A 174 -0.60 -9.41 -8.57
C THR A 174 0.00 -8.48 -9.61
N TYR A 175 1.05 -8.93 -10.28
CA TYR A 175 1.73 -8.19 -11.35
C TYR A 175 1.94 -9.11 -12.56
N ASP A 176 0.85 -9.46 -13.23
CA ASP A 176 0.84 -10.38 -14.37
C ASP A 176 0.56 -9.60 -15.65
N VAL A 177 1.47 -8.69 -16.02
CA VAL A 177 1.33 -7.87 -17.22
C VAL A 177 1.63 -8.69 -18.47
N GLU A 178 0.65 -8.85 -19.33
CA GLU A 178 0.78 -9.56 -20.59
C GLU A 178 1.41 -8.66 -21.66
N PRO A 179 2.57 -9.07 -22.27
CA PRO A 179 3.16 -8.33 -23.36
C PRO A 179 2.21 -8.18 -24.55
N GLY A 180 2.16 -7.00 -25.13
CA GLY A 180 1.37 -6.74 -26.33
C GLY A 180 -0.13 -6.56 -26.10
N THR A 181 -0.61 -6.56 -24.85
CA THR A 181 -2.01 -6.25 -24.56
C THR A 181 -2.32 -4.77 -24.73
N ASN A 182 -3.55 -4.47 -25.12
CA ASN A 182 -4.04 -3.10 -25.26
C ASN A 182 -5.01 -2.79 -24.09
N PRO A 183 -4.90 -1.65 -23.41
CA PRO A 183 -4.15 -0.44 -23.82
C PRO A 183 -2.64 -0.46 -23.51
N GLY A 184 -2.06 -1.54 -23.10
CA GLY A 184 -0.64 -1.63 -22.77
C GLY A 184 -0.33 -1.04 -21.39
N PHE A 185 0.90 -0.70 -21.13
CA PHE A 185 1.46 -0.14 -19.90
C PHE A 185 0.76 -0.58 -18.61
N LEU A 186 1.25 -1.67 -18.02
CA LEU A 186 0.75 -2.23 -16.75
C LEU A 186 -0.75 -2.59 -16.72
N TYR A 187 -1.40 -2.68 -17.88
CA TYR A 187 -2.75 -3.24 -17.95
C TYR A 187 -2.70 -4.75 -17.72
N GLN A 188 -3.58 -5.24 -16.85
CA GLN A 188 -3.87 -6.66 -16.72
C GLN A 188 -5.35 -6.86 -16.43
N GLN A 189 -5.91 -7.97 -16.90
CA GLN A 189 -7.28 -8.36 -16.59
C GLN A 189 -7.33 -9.05 -15.23
N ASN A 190 -8.30 -8.66 -14.40
CA ASN A 190 -8.55 -9.30 -13.10
C ASN A 190 -9.35 -10.59 -13.23
N THR A 191 -9.01 -11.57 -12.39
CA THR A 191 -9.70 -12.86 -12.26
C THR A 191 -10.08 -13.14 -10.80
N MET A 192 -10.72 -14.28 -10.53
CA MET A 192 -10.97 -14.75 -9.16
C MET A 192 -9.69 -15.06 -8.40
N ARG A 193 -8.59 -15.42 -9.08
CA ARG A 193 -7.27 -15.59 -8.48
C ARG A 193 -6.82 -14.30 -7.80
N ASP A 194 -6.94 -13.17 -8.50
CA ASP A 194 -6.58 -11.85 -7.98
C ASP A 194 -7.45 -11.44 -6.79
N ALA A 195 -8.75 -11.71 -6.86
CA ALA A 195 -9.67 -11.47 -5.75
C ALA A 195 -9.25 -12.23 -4.49
N LEU A 196 -8.84 -13.49 -4.62
CA LEU A 196 -8.37 -14.29 -3.48
C LEU A 196 -7.01 -13.80 -2.96
N VAL A 197 -6.09 -13.37 -3.83
CA VAL A 197 -4.85 -12.70 -3.43
C VAL A 197 -5.17 -11.45 -2.61
N ALA A 198 -6.12 -10.62 -3.04
CA ALA A 198 -6.54 -9.45 -2.28
C ALA A 198 -7.15 -9.84 -0.93
N ALA A 199 -8.01 -10.85 -0.87
CA ALA A 199 -8.61 -11.30 0.39
C ALA A 199 -7.59 -11.84 1.38
N ILE A 200 -6.59 -12.61 0.92
CA ILE A 200 -5.51 -13.13 1.77
C ILE A 200 -4.71 -11.96 2.35
N ASN A 201 -4.28 -11.01 1.53
CA ASN A 201 -3.53 -9.85 1.97
C ASN A 201 -4.32 -9.01 2.98
N LEU A 202 -5.59 -8.70 2.70
CA LEU A 202 -6.44 -7.93 3.61
C LEU A 202 -6.65 -8.62 4.95
N ASN A 203 -6.74 -9.96 4.98
CA ASN A 203 -6.77 -10.73 6.23
C ASN A 203 -5.48 -10.55 7.03
N ILE A 204 -4.32 -10.65 6.36
CA ILE A 204 -3.01 -10.43 6.99
C ILE A 204 -2.95 -9.01 7.58
N PHE A 205 -3.29 -7.99 6.80
CA PHE A 205 -3.25 -6.59 7.26
C PHE A 205 -4.17 -6.33 8.45
N ASN A 206 -5.38 -6.89 8.45
CA ASN A 206 -6.30 -6.77 9.57
C ASN A 206 -5.78 -7.47 10.82
N ASN A 207 -5.11 -8.61 10.69
CA ASN A 207 -4.50 -9.32 11.83
C ASN A 207 -3.32 -8.55 12.44
N HIS A 208 -2.66 -7.67 11.67
CA HIS A 208 -1.54 -6.84 12.09
C HIS A 208 -1.89 -5.34 12.18
N CYS A 209 -3.15 -5.00 12.44
CA CYS A 209 -3.64 -3.61 12.50
C CYS A 209 -3.05 -2.77 13.65
N ASP A 210 -2.29 -3.37 14.54
CA ASP A 210 -1.47 -2.68 15.55
C ASP A 210 -0.32 -1.90 14.92
N THR A 211 0.25 -2.40 13.83
CA THR A 211 1.36 -1.78 13.10
C THR A 211 0.98 -1.37 11.69
N VAL A 212 0.23 -2.22 10.94
CA VAL A 212 -0.27 -1.87 9.60
C VAL A 212 -1.33 -0.78 9.72
N CYS A 213 -0.99 0.41 9.26
CA CYS A 213 -1.86 1.59 9.34
C CYS A 213 -2.56 1.95 8.03
N MET A 214 -2.12 1.38 6.91
CA MET A 214 -2.63 1.64 5.58
C MET A 214 -2.35 0.45 4.65
N ALA A 215 -3.29 0.15 3.76
CA ALA A 215 -3.13 -0.87 2.73
C ALA A 215 -3.75 -0.38 1.42
N ASN A 216 -2.93 -0.09 0.41
CA ASN A 216 -3.36 0.44 -0.88
C ASN A 216 -2.97 -0.55 -1.97
N ILE A 217 -3.97 -1.16 -2.62
CA ILE A 217 -3.70 -2.06 -3.73
C ILE A 217 -3.18 -1.30 -4.95
N ALA A 218 -2.35 -1.91 -5.73
CA ALA A 218 -1.89 -1.38 -7.00
C ALA A 218 -2.72 -1.95 -8.16
N GLN A 219 -3.63 -1.11 -8.75
CA GLN A 219 -4.02 0.22 -8.34
C GLN A 219 -5.55 0.35 -8.36
N MET A 220 -6.08 1.55 -8.21
CA MET A 220 -7.54 1.73 -8.17
C MET A 220 -8.19 1.53 -9.54
N VAL A 221 -7.64 2.12 -10.61
CA VAL A 221 -8.25 2.18 -11.94
C VAL A 221 -7.26 1.81 -13.04
N ASN A 222 -7.62 0.89 -13.91
CA ASN A 222 -6.96 0.52 -15.16
C ASN A 222 -5.51 -0.01 -15.09
N VAL A 223 -4.90 -0.10 -13.94
CA VAL A 223 -3.48 -0.47 -13.78
C VAL A 223 -3.34 -1.67 -12.85
N LEU A 224 -2.56 -2.66 -13.28
CA LEU A 224 -2.26 -3.88 -12.52
C LEU A 224 -3.54 -4.55 -11.98
N GLN A 225 -3.59 -4.93 -10.72
CA GLN A 225 -4.78 -5.50 -10.08
C GLN A 225 -5.82 -4.42 -9.77
N ALA A 226 -6.33 -3.75 -10.81
CA ALA A 226 -7.25 -2.64 -10.65
C ALA A 226 -8.60 -3.09 -10.07
N MET A 227 -9.15 -2.27 -9.16
CA MET A 227 -10.52 -2.46 -8.67
C MET A 227 -11.57 -2.08 -9.71
N ILE A 228 -11.27 -1.11 -10.56
CA ILE A 228 -12.18 -0.55 -11.56
C ILE A 228 -11.47 -0.52 -12.92
N LEU A 229 -12.16 -1.00 -13.94
CA LEU A 229 -11.74 -0.83 -15.33
C LEU A 229 -12.66 0.13 -16.05
N THR A 230 -12.09 1.05 -16.82
CA THR A 230 -12.84 2.05 -17.60
C THR A 230 -12.36 2.10 -19.03
N GLU A 231 -13.31 2.29 -19.96
CA GLU A 231 -13.03 2.55 -21.37
C GLU A 231 -14.09 3.52 -21.93
N GLY A 232 -13.68 4.75 -22.21
CA GLY A 232 -14.61 5.81 -22.59
C GLY A 232 -15.66 6.05 -21.51
N SER A 233 -16.95 5.89 -21.85
CA SER A 233 -18.06 6.02 -20.90
C SER A 233 -18.42 4.71 -20.17
N LYS A 234 -17.73 3.61 -20.44
CA LYS A 234 -17.99 2.31 -19.83
C LYS A 234 -17.14 2.12 -18.57
N MET A 235 -17.69 1.40 -17.59
CA MET A 235 -17.02 1.04 -16.36
C MET A 235 -17.40 -0.38 -15.93
N VAL A 236 -16.40 -1.13 -15.42
CA VAL A 236 -16.59 -2.47 -14.85
C VAL A 236 -15.93 -2.51 -13.47
N LEU A 237 -16.66 -3.05 -12.50
CA LEU A 237 -16.14 -3.38 -11.18
C LEU A 237 -15.53 -4.78 -11.25
N THR A 238 -14.25 -4.90 -10.90
CA THR A 238 -13.52 -6.18 -10.98
C THR A 238 -13.86 -7.10 -9.79
N PRO A 239 -13.52 -8.40 -9.84
CA PRO A 239 -13.61 -9.28 -8.67
C PRO A 239 -12.88 -8.72 -7.44
N THR A 240 -11.75 -8.04 -7.63
CA THR A 240 -11.00 -7.36 -6.55
C THR A 240 -11.81 -6.25 -5.89
N TYR A 241 -12.58 -5.45 -6.65
CA TYR A 241 -13.47 -4.43 -6.07
C TYR A 241 -14.45 -5.04 -5.06
N HIS A 242 -15.06 -6.16 -5.41
CA HIS A 242 -16.04 -6.80 -4.54
C HIS A 242 -15.42 -7.31 -3.24
N VAL A 243 -14.16 -7.75 -3.27
CA VAL A 243 -13.42 -8.07 -2.05
C VAL A 243 -13.27 -6.83 -1.17
N PHE A 244 -12.81 -5.71 -1.71
CA PHE A 244 -12.69 -4.46 -0.94
C PHE A 244 -14.04 -3.99 -0.37
N ALA A 245 -15.12 -4.11 -1.14
CA ALA A 245 -16.47 -3.79 -0.65
C ALA A 245 -16.89 -4.66 0.54
N LEU A 246 -16.56 -5.96 0.53
CA LEU A 246 -16.81 -6.86 1.67
C LEU A 246 -15.96 -6.47 2.88
N TYR A 247 -14.72 -6.04 2.68
CA TYR A 247 -13.81 -5.66 3.76
C TYR A 247 -14.03 -4.24 4.28
N ALA A 248 -14.85 -3.42 3.65
CA ALA A 248 -15.15 -2.05 4.11
C ALA A 248 -15.68 -2.02 5.56
N ALA A 249 -16.39 -3.07 5.99
CA ALA A 249 -16.87 -3.21 7.36
C ALA A 249 -15.76 -3.34 8.41
N HIS A 250 -14.53 -3.68 8.00
CA HIS A 250 -13.39 -3.83 8.91
C HIS A 250 -12.58 -2.54 9.09
N GLN A 251 -12.87 -1.49 8.32
CA GLN A 251 -12.18 -0.20 8.44
C GLN A 251 -12.51 0.48 9.77
N ALA A 252 -11.49 1.04 10.43
CA ALA A 252 -11.59 1.78 11.69
C ALA A 252 -12.10 0.96 12.90
N HIS A 253 -12.09 -0.37 12.83
CA HIS A 253 -12.46 -1.26 13.94
C HIS A 253 -11.24 -1.87 14.62
N SER A 254 -11.40 -2.26 15.88
CA SER A 254 -10.39 -3.03 16.62
C SER A 254 -10.37 -4.47 16.14
N SER A 255 -9.16 -5.06 16.00
CA SER A 255 -9.03 -6.47 15.65
C SER A 255 -9.43 -7.37 16.81
N TRP A 256 -10.19 -8.41 16.50
CA TRP A 256 -10.54 -9.49 17.42
C TRP A 256 -9.88 -10.77 16.93
N LYS A 257 -9.10 -11.44 17.77
CA LYS A 257 -8.54 -12.76 17.41
C LYS A 257 -9.63 -13.82 17.46
N ALA A 258 -10.05 -14.33 16.31
CA ALA A 258 -10.89 -15.51 16.21
C ALA A 258 -10.04 -16.69 15.74
N THR A 259 -10.11 -17.82 16.45
CA THR A 259 -9.47 -19.05 16.02
C THR A 259 -10.54 -19.96 15.42
N GLN A 260 -10.51 -20.09 14.11
CA GLN A 260 -11.38 -21.03 13.41
C GLN A 260 -10.55 -22.25 12.94
N ARG A 261 -10.92 -23.46 13.38
CA ARG A 261 -10.29 -24.69 12.89
C ARG A 261 -10.96 -25.10 11.59
N HIS A 262 -10.23 -25.06 10.49
CA HIS A 262 -10.68 -25.57 9.21
C HIS A 262 -9.92 -26.85 8.83
N PRO A 263 -10.58 -27.83 8.16
CA PRO A 263 -9.86 -28.94 7.58
C PRO A 263 -8.88 -28.44 6.52
N SER A 264 -7.64 -28.94 6.57
CA SER A 264 -6.65 -28.66 5.54
C SER A 264 -7.03 -29.34 4.23
N CYS A 265 -6.82 -28.63 3.10
CA CYS A 265 -6.91 -29.22 1.77
C CYS A 265 -5.49 -29.62 1.34
N ALA A 266 -5.27 -30.89 1.09
CA ALA A 266 -4.02 -31.40 0.54
C ALA A 266 -4.16 -31.52 -0.99
N MET A 267 -3.43 -30.70 -1.71
CA MET A 267 -3.05 -30.98 -3.11
C MET A 267 -1.64 -31.57 -3.12
N THR A 268 -1.34 -32.37 -4.15
CA THR A 268 -0.10 -33.08 -4.32
C THR A 268 1.12 -32.20 -4.00
N MET A 269 1.63 -32.32 -2.77
CA MET A 269 2.82 -31.73 -2.16
C MET A 269 2.69 -30.46 -1.30
N ARG A 270 1.52 -29.83 -1.06
CA ARG A 270 1.44 -28.67 -0.15
C ARG A 270 0.12 -28.59 0.59
N LEU A 271 0.18 -28.39 1.91
CA LEU A 271 -0.97 -28.08 2.74
C LEU A 271 -1.30 -26.57 2.61
N TYR A 272 -2.53 -26.27 2.20
CA TYR A 272 -3.05 -24.91 2.20
C TYR A 272 -4.11 -24.77 3.31
N PRO A 273 -4.02 -23.75 4.20
CA PRO A 273 -5.12 -23.45 5.11
C PRO A 273 -6.37 -23.05 4.32
N ARG A 274 -7.51 -23.61 4.69
CA ARG A 274 -8.76 -23.45 3.92
C ARG A 274 -9.44 -22.09 4.06
N CYS A 275 -9.03 -21.18 4.86
CA CYS A 275 -9.45 -19.75 4.93
C CYS A 275 -8.64 -19.03 5.98
N MET A 276 -8.03 -17.95 5.62
CA MET A 276 -7.66 -16.92 6.58
C MET A 276 -8.84 -15.93 6.62
N SER A 277 -9.64 -15.98 7.66
CA SER A 277 -10.74 -15.02 7.84
C SER A 277 -10.41 -14.06 8.98
N ALA A 278 -10.40 -12.77 8.70
CA ALA A 278 -10.50 -11.79 9.76
C ALA A 278 -11.90 -11.87 10.40
N PRO A 279 -12.04 -11.76 11.72
CA PRO A 279 -13.34 -11.82 12.35
C PRO A 279 -14.23 -10.65 11.93
N ALA A 280 -15.51 -10.92 11.70
CA ALA A 280 -16.50 -9.90 11.40
C ALA A 280 -16.66 -8.93 12.58
N ALA A 281 -16.82 -7.64 12.27
CA ALA A 281 -17.20 -6.65 13.26
C ALA A 281 -18.57 -7.00 13.88
N PRO A 282 -18.81 -6.75 15.17
CA PRO A 282 -20.13 -6.93 15.75
C PRO A 282 -21.14 -5.99 15.08
N PRO A 283 -22.41 -6.36 14.98
CA PRO A 283 -23.43 -5.50 14.37
C PRO A 283 -23.49 -4.16 15.10
N MET A 284 -23.47 -3.08 14.34
CA MET A 284 -23.63 -1.72 14.89
C MET A 284 -24.97 -1.65 15.64
N GLY A 285 -24.88 -1.38 16.94
CA GLY A 285 -26.05 -1.01 17.72
C GLY A 285 -26.68 0.25 17.07
N LYS A 286 -28.00 0.20 16.86
CA LYS A 286 -28.75 1.35 16.37
C LYS A 286 -28.57 2.51 17.37
N PHE A 287 -28.01 3.60 16.92
CA PHE A 287 -28.16 4.93 17.49
C PHE A 287 -29.10 5.74 16.62
#